data_1eeeaa895a4f4dec385586261b9cd317
#
_entry.id   1eeeaa895a4f4dec385586261b9cd317
#
_cell.length_a   1.000
_cell.length_b   1.000
_cell.length_c   1.000
_cell.angle_alpha   90.00
_cell.angle_beta   90.00
_cell.angle_gamma   90.00
#
_symmetry.space_group_name_H-M   'P 1'
#
loop_
_entity.id
_entity.type
_entity.pdbx_description
1 polymer ?
#
loop_
_entity_poly.entity_id
_entity_poly.type
_entity_poly.pdbx_seq_one_letter_code
_entity_poly.pdbx_strand_id
1 'polypeptide(L)'
;MSAAFGKCYDPQGVRYGIPTYPWRFAPDGLATRRQLRARGLRPGGQDIAAQVMRANCRRGGVRVAYLYRCDLAKPVRPMTSRKWAALALAMLARRTCPQCGKDAGYCIPRSLGMCVPCAYPEEQRAA
;
A
#
# COMPACT_ATOMS: atom_id res chain seq x y z
N MET A 1 31.05 -1.83 -0.61
CA MET A 1 29.63 -1.85 -1.07
C MET A 1 29.28 -3.26 -1.51
N SER A 2 28.11 -3.74 -1.17
CA SER A 2 27.69 -5.08 -1.60
C SER A 2 27.35 -5.09 -3.10
N ALA A 3 27.52 -6.25 -3.75
CA ALA A 3 27.16 -6.42 -5.17
C ALA A 3 25.67 -6.08 -5.44
N ALA A 4 24.81 -6.22 -4.45
CA ALA A 4 23.40 -5.84 -4.54
C ALA A 4 23.20 -4.32 -4.66
N PHE A 5 24.09 -3.53 -4.11
CA PHE A 5 24.05 -2.06 -4.21
C PHE A 5 24.27 -1.61 -5.67
N GLY A 6 25.29 -2.15 -6.32
CA GLY A 6 25.61 -1.79 -7.71
C GLY A 6 24.52 -2.18 -8.71
N LYS A 7 23.81 -3.27 -8.47
CA LYS A 7 22.68 -3.69 -9.31
C LYS A 7 21.50 -2.73 -9.26
N CYS A 8 21.30 -2.08 -8.12
CA CYS A 8 20.18 -1.16 -7.88
C CYS A 8 20.55 0.31 -8.11
N TYR A 9 21.75 0.62 -8.57
CA TYR A 9 22.21 1.99 -8.80
C TYR A 9 22.22 2.32 -10.29
N ASP A 10 21.25 3.11 -10.72
CA ASP A 10 21.08 3.56 -12.10
C ASP A 10 20.51 4.98 -12.14
N PRO A 11 21.31 5.99 -11.75
CA PRO A 11 20.81 7.36 -11.59
C PRO A 11 20.36 8.01 -12.90
N GLN A 12 20.79 7.47 -14.04
CA GLN A 12 20.42 7.98 -15.35
C GLN A 12 19.26 7.24 -16.01
N GLY A 13 18.80 6.14 -15.40
CA GLY A 13 17.68 5.36 -15.91
C GLY A 13 17.98 4.57 -17.17
N VAL A 14 19.25 4.30 -17.46
CA VAL A 14 19.67 3.54 -18.66
C VAL A 14 19.20 2.10 -18.60
N ARG A 15 19.29 1.47 -17.43
CA ARG A 15 18.94 0.06 -17.24
C ARG A 15 17.46 -0.15 -16.96
N TYR A 16 16.84 0.71 -16.13
CA TYR A 16 15.47 0.54 -15.64
C TYR A 16 14.46 1.53 -16.23
N GLY A 17 14.89 2.40 -17.15
CA GLY A 17 14.02 3.38 -17.79
C GLY A 17 13.71 4.63 -16.99
N ILE A 18 13.94 4.61 -15.68
CA ILE A 18 13.82 5.77 -14.79
C ILE A 18 15.00 5.78 -13.81
N PRO A 19 15.38 6.95 -13.26
CA PRO A 19 16.43 7.01 -12.25
C PRO A 19 16.15 6.06 -11.11
N THR A 20 17.13 5.19 -10.80
CA THR A 20 16.99 4.13 -9.80
C THR A 20 18.10 4.24 -8.78
N TYR A 21 17.75 4.13 -7.53
CA TYR A 21 18.67 4.22 -6.39
C TYR A 21 18.51 3.01 -5.49
N PRO A 22 19.58 2.61 -4.79
CA PRO A 22 19.48 1.56 -3.78
C PRO A 22 18.54 1.97 -2.65
N TRP A 23 17.96 1.00 -1.97
CA TRP A 23 17.07 1.22 -0.85
C TRP A 23 17.75 2.08 0.23
N ARG A 24 17.06 3.10 0.73
CA ARG A 24 17.55 4.11 1.68
C ARG A 24 18.55 5.13 1.12
N PHE A 25 18.82 5.11 -0.16
CA PHE A 25 19.74 6.05 -0.82
C PHE A 25 19.02 6.97 -1.80
N ALA A 26 17.76 7.31 -1.50
CA ALA A 26 17.01 8.27 -2.30
C ALA A 26 17.67 9.66 -2.21
N PRO A 27 17.79 10.39 -3.35
CA PRO A 27 18.29 11.77 -3.33
C PRO A 27 17.39 12.70 -2.50
N ASP A 28 17.98 13.79 -2.02
CA ASP A 28 17.22 14.84 -1.36
C ASP A 28 16.17 15.43 -2.30
N GLY A 29 15.03 15.83 -1.74
CA GLY A 29 13.92 16.37 -2.53
C GLY A 29 13.01 15.33 -3.18
N LEU A 30 13.31 14.05 -3.04
CA LEU A 30 12.45 12.94 -3.48
C LEU A 30 11.97 12.12 -2.28
N ALA A 31 10.73 11.70 -2.32
CA ALA A 31 10.13 10.92 -1.25
C ALA A 31 9.13 9.91 -1.82
N THR A 32 8.98 8.79 -1.13
CA THR A 32 7.94 7.82 -1.45
C THR A 32 6.56 8.36 -1.06
N ARG A 33 5.50 7.79 -1.62
CA ARG A 33 4.12 8.13 -1.25
C ARG A 33 3.88 8.00 0.26
N ARG A 34 4.45 6.98 0.88
CA ARG A 34 4.34 6.76 2.33
C ARG A 34 5.04 7.86 3.14
N GLN A 35 6.24 8.26 2.72
CA GLN A 35 6.99 9.34 3.36
C GLN A 35 6.29 10.69 3.20
N LEU A 36 5.73 10.98 2.02
CA LEU A 36 4.92 12.18 1.78
C LEU A 36 3.70 12.19 2.69
N ARG A 37 3.01 11.06 2.81
CA ARG A 37 1.83 10.93 3.67
C ARG A 37 2.14 11.19 5.14
N ALA A 38 3.28 10.74 5.63
CA ALA A 38 3.75 11.03 6.99
C ALA A 38 3.96 12.54 7.24
N ARG A 39 4.20 13.31 6.19
CA ARG A 39 4.31 14.79 6.23
C ARG A 39 2.99 15.50 5.93
N GLY A 40 1.89 14.79 5.80
CA GLY A 40 0.60 15.37 5.41
C GLY A 40 0.51 15.76 3.94
N LEU A 41 1.34 15.15 3.08
CA LEU A 41 1.42 15.44 1.66
C LEU A 41 0.99 14.24 0.81
N ARG A 42 0.67 14.52 -0.45
CA ARG A 42 0.37 13.53 -1.49
C ARG A 42 1.11 13.90 -2.77
N PRO A 43 1.39 12.94 -3.67
CA PRO A 43 2.06 13.25 -4.94
C PRO A 43 1.38 14.35 -5.77
N GLY A 44 0.06 14.42 -5.75
CA GLY A 44 -0.66 15.51 -6.42
C GLY A 44 -0.79 15.35 -7.93
N GLY A 45 -0.76 14.11 -8.43
CA GLY A 45 -0.91 13.81 -9.85
C GLY A 45 0.35 13.95 -10.67
N GLN A 46 1.51 14.16 -10.03
CA GLN A 46 2.81 14.18 -10.72
C GLN A 46 3.23 12.79 -11.17
N ASP A 47 4.03 12.72 -12.23
CA ASP A 47 4.63 11.48 -12.68
C ASP A 47 5.70 10.97 -11.71
N ILE A 48 6.05 9.70 -11.84
CA ILE A 48 7.12 9.08 -11.05
C ILE A 48 8.45 9.74 -11.44
N ALA A 49 9.13 10.34 -10.45
CA ALA A 49 10.42 11.01 -10.69
C ALA A 49 11.60 10.03 -10.68
N ALA A 50 11.54 9.02 -9.81
CA ALA A 50 12.59 8.03 -9.63
C ALA A 50 12.04 6.81 -8.90
N GLN A 51 12.90 5.84 -8.63
CA GLN A 51 12.55 4.69 -7.81
C GLN A 51 13.70 4.28 -6.90
N VAL A 52 13.40 3.65 -5.78
CA VAL A 52 14.36 2.92 -4.97
C VAL A 52 14.09 1.43 -5.09
N MET A 53 15.15 0.65 -5.07
CA MET A 53 15.09 -0.77 -5.36
C MET A 53 15.95 -1.57 -4.38
N ARG A 54 15.48 -2.74 -3.98
CA ARG A 54 16.28 -3.72 -3.24
C ARG A 54 15.91 -5.15 -3.62
N ALA A 55 16.88 -6.05 -3.54
CA ALA A 55 16.61 -7.48 -3.67
C ALA A 55 15.80 -8.00 -2.48
N ASN A 56 14.83 -8.84 -2.74
CA ASN A 56 14.04 -9.52 -1.70
C ASN A 56 14.57 -10.95 -1.54
N CYS A 57 15.45 -11.13 -0.55
CA CYS A 57 16.13 -12.41 -0.31
C CYS A 57 15.19 -13.58 0.00
N ARG A 58 14.01 -13.31 0.57
CA ARG A 58 13.07 -14.37 0.97
C ARG A 58 12.25 -14.94 -0.19
N ARG A 59 12.00 -14.14 -1.24
CA ARG A 59 11.12 -14.51 -2.36
C ARG A 59 11.81 -14.46 -3.72
N GLY A 60 13.13 -14.26 -3.75
CA GLY A 60 13.90 -14.19 -5.00
C GLY A 60 13.53 -13.03 -5.93
N GLY A 61 12.74 -12.07 -5.46
CA GLY A 61 12.27 -10.94 -6.25
C GLY A 61 12.97 -9.64 -5.93
N VAL A 62 12.48 -8.57 -6.53
CA VAL A 62 12.94 -7.20 -6.29
C VAL A 62 11.81 -6.39 -5.68
N ARG A 63 12.10 -5.62 -4.64
CA ARG A 63 11.17 -4.62 -4.11
C ARG A 63 11.48 -3.27 -4.71
N VAL A 64 10.43 -2.61 -5.19
CA VAL A 64 10.50 -1.28 -5.81
C VAL A 64 9.57 -0.34 -5.04
N ALA A 65 10.04 0.86 -4.74
CA ALA A 65 9.22 1.95 -4.25
C ALA A 65 9.45 3.19 -5.12
N TYR A 66 8.37 3.77 -5.61
CA TYR A 66 8.44 4.95 -6.46
C TYR A 66 8.67 6.22 -5.65
N LEU A 67 9.45 7.13 -6.20
CA LEU A 67 9.78 8.41 -5.61
C LEU A 67 9.10 9.55 -6.37
N TYR A 68 8.65 10.54 -5.62
CA TYR A 68 7.99 11.73 -6.14
C TYR A 68 8.70 12.98 -5.64
N ARG A 69 8.62 14.05 -6.39
CA ARG A 69 9.23 15.33 -6.03
C ARG A 69 8.46 15.98 -4.87
N CYS A 70 9.16 16.31 -3.80
CA CYS A 70 8.57 16.96 -2.63
C CYS A 70 8.05 18.39 -2.95
N ASP A 71 8.71 19.10 -3.85
CA ASP A 71 8.33 20.47 -4.26
C ASP A 71 7.01 20.51 -5.06
N LEU A 72 6.65 19.43 -5.74
CA LEU A 72 5.39 19.29 -6.47
C LEU A 72 4.29 18.61 -5.65
N ALA A 73 4.61 18.17 -4.43
CA ALA A 73 3.64 17.51 -3.54
C ALA A 73 2.57 18.52 -3.09
N LYS A 74 1.34 18.01 -2.95
CA LYS A 74 0.20 18.81 -2.51
C LYS A 74 -0.29 18.32 -1.14
N PRO A 75 -0.93 19.20 -0.33
CA PRO A 75 -1.51 18.77 0.93
C PRO A 75 -2.55 17.64 0.75
N VAL A 76 -2.60 16.72 1.71
CA VAL A 76 -3.62 15.67 1.75
C VAL A 76 -4.99 16.34 1.89
N ARG A 77 -5.96 15.89 1.11
CA ARG A 77 -7.34 16.37 1.18
C ARG A 77 -7.95 15.98 2.52
N PRO A 78 -8.57 16.92 3.26
CA PRO A 78 -9.21 16.59 4.52
C PRO A 78 -10.40 15.65 4.30
N MET A 79 -10.64 14.79 5.27
CA MET A 79 -11.84 13.94 5.29
C MET A 79 -13.07 14.80 5.64
N THR A 80 -14.08 14.74 4.79
CA THR A 80 -15.38 15.37 5.04
C THR A 80 -16.32 14.37 5.72
N SER A 81 -17.39 14.87 6.38
CA SER A 81 -18.42 14.01 6.97
C SER A 81 -19.03 13.04 5.95
N ARG A 82 -19.21 13.48 4.71
CA ARG A 82 -19.69 12.68 3.60
C ARG A 82 -18.77 11.50 3.27
N LYS A 83 -17.45 11.75 3.24
CA LYS A 83 -16.45 10.70 3.00
C LYS A 83 -16.38 9.72 4.15
N TRP A 84 -16.48 10.18 5.39
CA TRP A 84 -16.55 9.30 6.55
C TRP A 84 -17.79 8.41 6.50
N ALA A 85 -18.96 8.96 6.15
CA ALA A 85 -20.19 8.18 5.99
C ALA A 85 -20.05 7.13 4.87
N ALA A 86 -19.49 7.49 3.73
CA ALA A 86 -19.25 6.57 2.63
C ALA A 86 -18.28 5.44 3.03
N LEU A 87 -17.22 5.77 3.78
CA LEU A 87 -16.28 4.78 4.29
C LEU A 87 -16.95 3.83 5.29
N ALA A 88 -17.79 4.35 6.19
CA ALA A 88 -18.54 3.54 7.15
C ALA A 88 -19.46 2.54 6.43
N LEU A 89 -20.18 2.96 5.41
CA LEU A 89 -21.01 2.07 4.59
C LEU A 89 -20.19 0.99 3.86
N ALA A 90 -19.06 1.37 3.29
CA ALA A 90 -18.15 0.42 2.63
C ALA A 90 -17.60 -0.62 3.61
N MET A 91 -17.23 -0.21 4.81
CA MET A 91 -16.75 -1.11 5.86
C MET A 91 -17.85 -2.03 6.36
N LEU A 92 -19.07 -1.51 6.52
CA LEU A 92 -20.24 -2.33 6.88
C LEU A 92 -20.51 -3.40 5.83
N ALA A 93 -20.47 -3.06 4.56
CA ALA A 93 -20.64 -4.02 3.47
C ALA A 93 -19.59 -5.15 3.51
N ARG A 94 -18.35 -4.84 3.89
CA ARG A 94 -17.27 -5.84 4.02
C ARG A 94 -17.40 -6.73 5.25
N ARG A 95 -18.10 -6.27 6.27
CA ARG A 95 -18.34 -7.03 7.50
C ARG A 95 -19.66 -7.81 7.46
N THR A 96 -20.57 -7.47 6.57
CA THR A 96 -21.85 -8.15 6.46
C THR A 96 -21.69 -9.49 5.76
N CYS A 97 -22.11 -10.55 6.41
CA CYS A 97 -22.07 -11.90 5.85
C CYS A 97 -23.16 -12.06 4.78
N PRO A 98 -22.83 -12.51 3.57
CA PRO A 98 -23.83 -12.75 2.53
C PRO A 98 -24.76 -13.93 2.82
N GLN A 99 -24.37 -14.86 3.70
CA GLN A 99 -25.18 -16.02 4.08
C GLN A 99 -26.22 -15.70 5.16
N CYS A 100 -25.80 -15.12 6.28
CA CYS A 100 -26.70 -14.84 7.42
C CYS A 100 -27.15 -13.37 7.49
N GLY A 101 -26.58 -12.47 6.68
CA GLY A 101 -26.90 -11.06 6.66
C GLY A 101 -26.50 -10.25 7.90
N LYS A 102 -25.78 -10.86 8.85
CA LYS A 102 -25.34 -10.22 10.07
C LYS A 102 -23.98 -9.55 9.92
N ASP A 103 -23.75 -8.48 10.71
CA ASP A 103 -22.43 -7.89 10.86
C ASP A 103 -21.53 -8.83 11.67
N ALA A 104 -20.46 -9.30 11.06
CA ALA A 104 -19.50 -10.20 11.71
C ALA A 104 -18.59 -9.50 12.71
N GLY A 105 -18.52 -8.15 12.70
CA GLY A 105 -17.60 -7.37 13.51
C GLY A 105 -16.17 -7.29 12.98
N TYR A 106 -15.89 -7.96 11.87
CA TYR A 106 -14.59 -7.94 11.17
C TYR A 106 -14.80 -7.99 9.66
N CYS A 107 -13.80 -7.56 8.90
CA CYS A 107 -13.84 -7.69 7.44
C CYS A 107 -13.70 -9.16 7.04
N ILE A 108 -14.72 -9.69 6.38
CA ILE A 108 -14.76 -11.09 5.95
C ILE A 108 -13.71 -11.31 4.84
N PRO A 109 -12.77 -12.26 5.00
CA PRO A 109 -11.81 -12.57 3.95
C PRO A 109 -12.50 -13.07 2.68
N ARG A 110 -12.04 -12.60 1.53
CA ARG A 110 -12.58 -13.06 0.23
C ARG A 110 -12.42 -14.56 0.01
N SER A 111 -11.35 -15.14 0.55
CA SER A 111 -11.09 -16.58 0.48
C SER A 111 -12.13 -17.41 1.23
N LEU A 112 -12.68 -16.85 2.31
CA LEU A 112 -13.71 -17.51 3.11
C LEU A 112 -15.12 -17.26 2.54
N GLY A 113 -15.40 -16.06 2.04
CA GLY A 113 -16.67 -15.69 1.40
C GLY A 113 -17.87 -15.54 2.32
N MET A 114 -17.74 -15.88 3.60
CA MET A 114 -18.80 -15.80 4.62
C MET A 114 -18.19 -15.65 6.02
N CYS A 115 -19.01 -15.34 7.02
CA CYS A 115 -18.50 -15.25 8.39
C CYS A 115 -18.06 -16.63 8.93
N VAL A 116 -17.20 -16.62 9.95
CA VAL A 116 -16.70 -17.86 10.56
C VAL A 116 -17.81 -18.77 11.04
N PRO A 117 -18.86 -18.29 11.74
CA PRO A 117 -20.00 -19.13 12.12
C PRO A 117 -20.70 -19.84 10.95
N CYS A 118 -20.84 -19.18 9.81
CA CYS A 118 -21.44 -19.79 8.62
C CYS A 118 -20.48 -20.78 7.92
N ALA A 119 -19.19 -20.48 7.94
CA ALA A 119 -18.16 -21.32 7.31
C ALA A 119 -17.92 -22.62 8.11
N TYR A 120 -18.02 -22.54 9.44
CA TYR A 120 -17.73 -23.66 10.36
C TYR A 120 -18.89 -23.86 11.36
N PRO A 121 -20.08 -24.29 10.90
CA PRO A 121 -21.24 -24.43 11.76
C PRO A 121 -21.09 -25.52 12.82
N GLU A 122 -20.24 -26.52 12.60
CA GLU A 122 -20.02 -27.64 13.51
C GLU A 122 -19.24 -27.25 14.77
N GLU A 123 -18.28 -26.33 14.65
CA GLU A 123 -17.50 -25.85 15.79
C GLU A 123 -18.36 -25.10 16.83
N GLN A 124 -19.49 -24.54 16.41
CA GLN A 124 -20.41 -23.85 17.31
C GLN A 124 -21.35 -24.77 18.06
N ARG A 125 -21.59 -25.97 17.55
CA ARG A 125 -22.42 -26.97 18.24
C ARG A 125 -21.67 -27.67 19.37
N ALA A 126 -20.34 -27.59 19.38
CA ALA A 126 -19.47 -28.21 20.37
C ALA A 126 -19.17 -27.31 21.59
N ALA A 127 -19.63 -26.06 21.58
CA ALA A 127 -19.41 -25.09 22.67
C ALA A 127 -20.59 -25.03 23.64
#